data_85fa10077ea998dca82d577e3e960737
#
_entry.id   85fa10077ea998dca82d577e3e960737
#
_cell.length_a   1.000
_cell.length_b   1.000
_cell.length_c   1.000
_cell.angle_alpha   90.00
_cell.angle_beta   90.00
_cell.angle_gamma   90.00
#
_symmetry.space_group_name_H-M   'P 1'
#
loop_
_entity.id
_entity.type
_entity.pdbx_description
1 polymer ?
#
loop_
_entity_poly.entity_id
_entity_poly.type
_entity_poly.pdbx_seq_one_letter_code
_entity_poly.pdbx_strand_id
1 'polypeptide(L)'
;MVAAGPPNPLDVVPEKIPFDVPYGPPISLERAQAAISAVVAEAQKRDWKMNVAVVDSGGNLVAFQRMDGAMLASIQIAEHKARAAATFRRETKVFENGIQVNNLNYLITLDGVVASRGGIPLLEHGKLIGGIGCSGVPIPRMR
;
A
#
# COMPACT_ATOMS: atom_id res chain seq x y z
N MET A 1 -13.64 41.47 12.42
CA MET A 1 -14.17 40.30 11.73
C MET A 1 -13.02 39.58 11.04
N VAL A 2 -12.78 38.30 11.41
CA VAL A 2 -11.72 37.52 10.80
C VAL A 2 -12.25 36.99 9.48
N ALA A 3 -11.51 37.24 8.39
CA ALA A 3 -11.87 36.65 7.09
C ALA A 3 -11.82 35.14 7.20
N ALA A 4 -12.82 34.47 6.62
CA ALA A 4 -12.81 33.03 6.53
C ALA A 4 -11.60 32.57 5.70
N GLY A 5 -10.83 31.62 6.21
CA GLY A 5 -9.77 30.99 5.42
C GLY A 5 -10.31 30.20 4.25
N PRO A 6 -9.43 29.67 3.39
CA PRO A 6 -9.86 28.79 2.30
C PRO A 6 -10.63 27.61 2.87
N PRO A 7 -11.66 27.10 2.14
CA PRO A 7 -12.46 25.98 2.62
C PRO A 7 -11.58 24.75 2.82
N ASN A 8 -11.79 24.05 3.93
CA ASN A 8 -11.13 22.79 4.19
C ASN A 8 -11.81 21.70 3.36
N PRO A 9 -11.07 21.02 2.46
CA PRO A 9 -11.66 19.94 1.66
C PRO A 9 -12.29 18.82 2.49
N LEU A 10 -11.83 18.67 3.75
CA LEU A 10 -12.36 17.64 4.65
C LEU A 10 -13.75 17.98 5.18
N ASP A 11 -14.18 19.24 5.07
CA ASP A 11 -15.52 19.67 5.48
C ASP A 11 -16.58 19.35 4.43
N VAL A 12 -16.17 18.96 3.22
CA VAL A 12 -17.08 18.62 2.13
C VAL A 12 -17.52 17.18 2.29
N VAL A 13 -18.83 16.96 2.41
CA VAL A 13 -19.42 15.61 2.46
C VAL A 13 -19.60 15.12 1.03
N PRO A 14 -18.90 14.06 0.59
CA PRO A 14 -19.04 13.56 -0.76
C PRO A 14 -20.39 12.86 -0.95
N GLU A 15 -20.97 12.96 -2.14
CA GLU A 15 -22.22 12.25 -2.48
C GLU A 15 -22.00 10.73 -2.54
N LYS A 16 -20.80 10.30 -2.93
CA LYS A 16 -20.40 8.90 -3.00
C LYS A 16 -19.13 8.69 -2.19
N ILE A 17 -19.06 7.53 -1.53
CA ILE A 17 -17.85 7.14 -0.81
C ILE A 17 -16.80 6.74 -1.84
N PRO A 18 -15.65 7.44 -1.91
CA PRO A 18 -14.54 7.01 -2.78
C PRO A 18 -13.97 5.68 -2.27
N PHE A 19 -13.42 4.89 -3.16
CA PHE A 19 -12.80 3.59 -2.84
C PHE A 19 -13.78 2.59 -2.22
N ASP A 20 -15.01 2.56 -2.72
CA ASP A 20 -16.07 1.66 -2.26
C ASP A 20 -15.99 0.32 -3.00
N VAL A 21 -14.84 -0.33 -2.96
CA VAL A 21 -14.65 -1.65 -3.53
C VAL A 21 -15.02 -2.70 -2.49
N PRO A 22 -15.98 -3.61 -2.76
CA PRO A 22 -16.33 -4.64 -1.79
C PRO A 22 -15.20 -5.64 -1.58
N TYR A 23 -15.12 -6.17 -0.37
CA TYR A 23 -14.20 -7.27 -0.07
C TYR A 23 -14.72 -8.56 -0.69
N GLY A 24 -13.81 -9.30 -1.32
CA GLY A 24 -14.07 -10.59 -1.90
C GLY A 24 -13.41 -11.73 -1.12
N PRO A 25 -13.41 -12.95 -1.69
CA PRO A 25 -12.74 -14.08 -1.07
C PRO A 25 -11.23 -13.84 -1.00
N PRO A 26 -10.53 -14.52 -0.07
CA PRO A 26 -9.08 -14.35 0.05
C PRO A 26 -8.36 -14.88 -1.19
N ILE A 27 -7.30 -14.18 -1.60
CA ILE A 27 -6.44 -14.63 -2.70
C ILE A 27 -5.84 -16.00 -2.36
N SER A 28 -5.76 -16.88 -3.37
CA SER A 28 -5.11 -18.19 -3.22
C SER A 28 -3.59 -18.05 -3.11
N LEU A 29 -2.94 -19.06 -2.51
CA LEU A 29 -1.49 -19.12 -2.45
C LEU A 29 -0.87 -19.13 -3.85
N GLU A 30 -1.45 -19.86 -4.78
CA GLU A 30 -0.96 -19.94 -6.16
C GLU A 30 -0.93 -18.55 -6.83
N ARG A 31 -2.01 -17.79 -6.69
CA ARG A 31 -2.10 -16.45 -7.26
C ARG A 31 -1.21 -15.46 -6.55
N ALA A 32 -1.09 -15.58 -5.23
CA ALA A 32 -0.17 -14.77 -4.44
C ALA A 32 1.28 -14.98 -4.89
N GLN A 33 1.68 -16.22 -5.08
CA GLN A 33 3.01 -16.56 -5.57
C GLN A 33 3.26 -16.06 -6.99
N ALA A 34 2.26 -16.13 -7.86
CA ALA A 34 2.36 -15.59 -9.22
C ALA A 34 2.55 -14.06 -9.20
N ALA A 35 1.83 -13.36 -8.35
CA ALA A 35 1.98 -11.91 -8.19
C ALA A 35 3.38 -11.54 -7.68
N ILE A 36 3.88 -12.27 -6.69
CA ILE A 36 5.23 -12.07 -6.16
C ILE A 36 6.28 -12.31 -7.25
N SER A 37 6.13 -13.39 -8.01
CA SER A 37 7.09 -13.73 -9.08
C SER A 37 7.17 -12.64 -10.13
N ALA A 38 6.06 -12.02 -10.49
CA ALA A 38 6.02 -10.92 -11.45
C ALA A 38 6.78 -9.70 -10.91
N VAL A 39 6.60 -9.35 -9.65
CA VAL A 39 7.30 -8.22 -9.01
C VAL A 39 8.81 -8.51 -8.91
N VAL A 40 9.18 -9.71 -8.49
CA VAL A 40 10.58 -10.11 -8.37
C VAL A 40 11.29 -10.08 -9.72
N ALA A 41 10.62 -10.55 -10.78
CA ALA A 41 11.18 -10.49 -12.14
C ALA A 41 11.46 -9.05 -12.58
N GLU A 42 10.54 -8.13 -12.30
CA GLU A 42 10.74 -6.72 -12.61
C GLU A 42 11.85 -6.09 -11.77
N ALA A 43 11.91 -6.44 -10.48
CA ALA A 43 12.96 -5.95 -9.59
C ALA A 43 14.34 -6.43 -10.05
N GLN A 44 14.47 -7.67 -10.52
CA GLN A 44 15.71 -8.21 -11.04
C GLN A 44 16.20 -7.45 -12.27
N LYS A 45 15.28 -7.07 -13.17
CA LYS A 45 15.62 -6.25 -14.34
C LYS A 45 16.21 -4.89 -13.97
N ARG A 46 15.76 -4.35 -12.84
CA ARG A 46 16.20 -3.02 -12.35
C ARG A 46 17.34 -3.10 -11.34
N ASP A 47 17.83 -4.30 -11.05
CA ASP A 47 18.82 -4.56 -10.00
C ASP A 47 18.37 -4.04 -8.63
N TRP A 48 17.08 -4.15 -8.36
CA TRP A 48 16.49 -3.82 -7.06
C TRP A 48 16.42 -5.07 -6.19
N LYS A 49 16.81 -4.93 -4.93
CA LYS A 49 16.75 -5.99 -3.93
C LYS A 49 15.59 -5.70 -3.00
N MET A 50 14.50 -6.43 -3.14
CA MET A 50 13.23 -6.11 -2.51
C MET A 50 12.71 -7.24 -1.65
N ASN A 51 11.87 -6.87 -0.69
CA ASN A 51 10.96 -7.77 -0.02
C ASN A 51 9.56 -7.57 -0.60
N VAL A 52 8.84 -8.66 -0.81
CA VAL A 52 7.50 -8.64 -1.41
C VAL A 52 6.58 -9.49 -0.54
N ALA A 53 5.48 -8.91 -0.11
CA ALA A 53 4.46 -9.58 0.70
C ALA A 53 3.11 -9.55 0.00
N VAL A 54 2.36 -10.64 0.10
CA VAL A 54 0.95 -10.67 -0.30
C VAL A 54 0.12 -11.08 0.91
N VAL A 55 -0.92 -10.29 1.17
CA VAL A 55 -1.92 -10.56 2.20
C VAL A 55 -3.26 -10.86 1.56
N ASP A 56 -4.15 -11.50 2.30
CA ASP A 56 -5.53 -11.76 1.88
C ASP A 56 -6.42 -10.53 2.06
N SER A 57 -7.71 -10.69 1.79
CA SER A 57 -8.69 -9.60 1.92
C SER A 57 -8.86 -9.09 3.35
N GLY A 58 -8.46 -9.88 4.35
CA GLY A 58 -8.46 -9.48 5.77
C GLY A 58 -7.12 -8.91 6.24
N GLY A 59 -6.14 -8.78 5.36
CA GLY A 59 -4.82 -8.27 5.71
C GLY A 59 -3.87 -9.30 6.30
N ASN A 60 -4.22 -10.59 6.25
CA ASN A 60 -3.38 -11.67 6.79
C ASN A 60 -2.37 -12.15 5.74
N LEU A 61 -1.15 -12.43 6.19
CA LEU A 61 -0.08 -12.86 5.29
C LEU A 61 -0.41 -14.19 4.61
N VAL A 62 -0.30 -14.23 3.29
CA VAL A 62 -0.47 -15.45 2.47
C VAL A 62 0.87 -15.93 1.95
N ALA A 63 1.71 -15.04 1.43
CA ALA A 63 3.01 -15.39 0.86
C ALA A 63 3.97 -14.23 1.00
N PHE A 64 5.26 -14.55 1.10
CA PHE A 64 6.33 -13.56 1.23
C PHE A 64 7.58 -14.06 0.53
N GLN A 65 8.31 -13.14 -0.11
CA GLN A 65 9.63 -13.46 -0.66
C GLN A 65 10.62 -12.34 -0.31
N ARG A 66 11.72 -12.74 0.30
CA ARG A 66 12.87 -11.87 0.50
C ARG A 66 13.90 -12.16 -0.57
N MET A 67 14.19 -11.18 -1.41
CA MET A 67 15.28 -11.30 -2.37
C MET A 67 16.62 -11.24 -1.63
N ASP A 68 17.62 -11.93 -2.18
CA ASP A 68 18.96 -11.91 -1.60
C ASP A 68 19.51 -10.48 -1.55
N GLY A 69 20.05 -10.12 -0.38
CA GLY A 69 20.60 -8.78 -0.17
C GLY A 69 19.58 -7.68 0.10
N ALA A 70 18.29 -8.01 0.19
CA ALA A 70 17.28 -7.03 0.53
C ALA A 70 17.45 -6.52 1.96
N MET A 71 17.15 -5.23 2.17
CA MET A 71 17.27 -4.58 3.47
C MET A 71 16.31 -5.21 4.49
N LEU A 72 16.81 -5.55 5.67
CA LEU A 72 16.01 -6.26 6.69
C LEU A 72 14.79 -5.46 7.14
N ALA A 73 14.91 -4.14 7.28
CA ALA A 73 13.78 -3.29 7.67
C ALA A 73 12.60 -3.41 6.69
N SER A 74 12.89 -3.68 5.42
CA SER A 74 11.89 -3.79 4.38
C SER A 74 11.03 -5.05 4.49
N ILE A 75 11.38 -6.02 5.33
CA ILE A 75 10.55 -7.20 5.57
C ILE A 75 9.20 -6.76 6.17
N GLN A 76 9.25 -6.08 7.31
CA GLN A 76 8.04 -5.60 7.98
C GLN A 76 7.34 -4.49 7.17
N ILE A 77 8.12 -3.62 6.56
CA ILE A 77 7.54 -2.53 5.74
C ILE A 77 6.72 -3.10 4.58
N ALA A 78 7.23 -4.13 3.89
CA ALA A 78 6.47 -4.78 2.82
C ALA A 78 5.16 -5.39 3.32
N GLU A 79 5.21 -6.08 4.45
CA GLU A 79 4.02 -6.67 5.07
C GLU A 79 3.00 -5.60 5.47
N HIS A 80 3.45 -4.50 6.09
CA HIS A 80 2.59 -3.40 6.51
C HIS A 80 1.98 -2.67 5.30
N LYS A 81 2.74 -2.48 4.23
CA LYS A 81 2.21 -1.88 2.99
C LYS A 81 1.12 -2.76 2.37
N ALA A 82 1.34 -4.07 2.32
CA ALA A 82 0.33 -5.00 1.81
C ALA A 82 -0.95 -4.94 2.64
N ARG A 83 -0.83 -4.97 3.95
CA ARG A 83 -1.96 -4.89 4.87
C ARG A 83 -2.71 -3.56 4.73
N ALA A 84 -1.99 -2.45 4.68
CA ALA A 84 -2.61 -1.13 4.51
C ALA A 84 -3.40 -1.07 3.20
N ALA A 85 -2.83 -1.56 2.10
CA ALA A 85 -3.51 -1.57 0.81
C ALA A 85 -4.80 -2.39 0.85
N ALA A 86 -4.79 -3.55 1.50
CA ALA A 86 -5.97 -4.40 1.63
C ALA A 86 -7.01 -3.78 2.56
N THR A 87 -6.62 -3.35 3.75
CA THR A 87 -7.57 -2.90 4.78
C THR A 87 -8.14 -1.51 4.48
N PHE A 88 -7.38 -0.63 3.84
CA PHE A 88 -7.88 0.68 3.41
C PHE A 88 -8.40 0.68 1.97
N ARG A 89 -8.30 -0.42 1.26
CA ARG A 89 -8.81 -0.60 -0.12
C ARG A 89 -8.26 0.42 -1.11
N ARG A 90 -7.00 0.79 -0.97
CA ARG A 90 -6.34 1.78 -1.83
C ARG A 90 -4.83 1.62 -1.82
N GLU A 91 -4.17 2.18 -2.82
CA GLU A 91 -2.71 2.18 -2.86
C GLU A 91 -2.13 3.03 -1.72
N THR A 92 -1.01 2.58 -1.14
CA THR A 92 -0.34 3.35 -0.08
C THR A 92 0.23 4.69 -0.57
N LYS A 93 0.44 4.86 -1.88
CA LYS A 93 0.86 6.16 -2.42
C LYS A 93 -0.18 7.27 -2.17
N VAL A 94 -1.45 6.92 -1.95
CA VAL A 94 -2.50 7.88 -1.60
C VAL A 94 -2.19 8.53 -0.26
N PHE A 95 -1.72 7.75 0.69
CA PHE A 95 -1.31 8.27 2.00
C PHE A 95 -0.02 9.08 1.91
N GLU A 96 0.96 8.61 1.13
CA GLU A 96 2.18 9.36 0.89
C GLU A 96 1.89 10.74 0.31
N ASN A 97 1.09 10.79 -0.75
CA ASN A 97 0.71 12.06 -1.38
C ASN A 97 -0.17 12.91 -0.47
N GLY A 98 -1.04 12.27 0.31
CA GLY A 98 -1.87 12.97 1.29
C GLY A 98 -1.02 13.78 2.28
N ILE A 99 0.03 13.20 2.79
CA ILE A 99 0.93 13.86 3.73
C ILE A 99 1.89 14.81 3.03
N GLN A 100 2.57 14.36 1.97
CA GLN A 100 3.65 15.12 1.34
C GLN A 100 3.14 16.27 0.46
N VAL A 101 1.96 16.14 -0.12
CA VAL A 101 1.45 17.10 -1.11
C VAL A 101 0.23 17.85 -0.60
N ASN A 102 -0.69 17.16 0.07
CA ASN A 102 -2.01 17.70 0.42
C ASN A 102 -2.13 18.14 1.88
N ASN A 103 -1.05 18.12 2.64
CA ASN A 103 -0.99 18.56 4.03
C ASN A 103 -2.00 17.85 4.96
N LEU A 104 -2.31 16.59 4.67
CA LEU A 104 -3.22 15.77 5.47
C LEU A 104 -2.46 15.03 6.57
N ASN A 105 -1.84 15.78 7.47
CA ASN A 105 -0.96 15.22 8.50
C ASN A 105 -1.70 14.31 9.49
N TYR A 106 -3.03 14.42 9.60
CA TYR A 106 -3.81 13.55 10.48
C TYR A 106 -3.68 12.07 10.09
N LEU A 107 -3.31 11.76 8.84
CA LEU A 107 -3.13 10.38 8.38
C LEU A 107 -2.09 9.64 9.24
N ILE A 108 -1.13 10.37 9.82
CA ILE A 108 -0.11 9.79 10.70
C ILE A 108 -0.72 9.19 11.97
N THR A 109 -1.88 9.68 12.38
CA THR A 109 -2.57 9.24 13.61
C THR A 109 -3.43 7.99 13.42
N LEU A 110 -3.65 7.56 12.18
CA LEU A 110 -4.51 6.42 11.88
C LEU A 110 -3.73 5.11 11.98
N ASP A 111 -4.28 4.15 12.71
CA ASP A 111 -3.67 2.84 12.84
C ASP A 111 -3.58 2.12 11.49
N GLY A 112 -2.42 1.54 11.22
CA GLY A 112 -2.20 0.74 10.03
C GLY A 112 -1.88 1.51 8.76
N VAL A 113 -1.85 2.84 8.80
CA VAL A 113 -1.43 3.65 7.65
C VAL A 113 0.08 3.53 7.45
N VAL A 114 0.47 3.26 6.22
CA VAL A 114 1.86 3.35 5.78
C VAL A 114 1.92 4.39 4.67
N ALA A 115 2.49 5.54 4.98
CA ALA A 115 2.54 6.67 4.05
C ALA A 115 3.76 6.59 3.14
N SER A 116 3.92 5.44 2.50
CA SER A 116 5.02 5.15 1.58
C SER A 116 4.48 4.28 0.46
N ARG A 117 4.69 4.68 -0.78
CA ARG A 117 4.21 3.93 -1.94
C ARG A 117 4.80 2.52 -2.00
N GLY A 118 4.10 1.61 -2.66
CA GLY A 118 4.53 0.23 -2.82
C GLY A 118 3.49 -0.78 -2.34
N GLY A 119 2.41 -0.34 -1.70
CA GLY A 119 1.27 -1.18 -1.37
C GLY A 119 0.16 -0.99 -2.39
N ILE A 120 -0.34 -2.09 -2.95
CA ILE A 120 -1.35 -2.07 -4.01
C ILE A 120 -2.44 -3.09 -3.69
N PRO A 121 -3.73 -2.68 -3.71
CA PRO A 121 -4.81 -3.63 -3.54
C PRO A 121 -4.91 -4.57 -4.74
N LEU A 122 -5.21 -5.83 -4.49
CA LEU A 122 -5.39 -6.84 -5.52
C LEU A 122 -6.89 -7.09 -5.69
N LEU A 123 -7.36 -6.89 -6.91
CA LEU A 123 -8.77 -7.00 -7.26
C LEU A 123 -9.02 -8.15 -8.21
N GLU A 124 -10.17 -8.81 -8.04
CA GLU A 124 -10.66 -9.83 -8.96
C GLU A 124 -12.19 -9.71 -9.05
N HIS A 125 -12.71 -9.64 -10.27
CA HIS A 125 -14.14 -9.47 -10.52
C HIS A 125 -14.74 -8.28 -9.73
N GLY A 126 -13.99 -7.18 -9.65
CA GLY A 126 -14.42 -5.97 -8.96
C GLY A 126 -14.40 -6.06 -7.44
N LYS A 127 -13.84 -7.13 -6.87
CA LYS A 127 -13.75 -7.32 -5.42
C LYS A 127 -12.30 -7.35 -4.98
N LEU A 128 -12.04 -6.85 -3.77
CA LEU A 128 -10.70 -6.88 -3.19
C LEU A 128 -10.43 -8.25 -2.60
N ILE A 129 -9.44 -8.94 -3.14
CA ILE A 129 -9.06 -10.29 -2.69
C ILE A 129 -7.77 -10.30 -1.87
N GLY A 130 -7.05 -9.20 -1.83
CA GLY A 130 -5.80 -9.11 -1.09
C GLY A 130 -5.07 -7.80 -1.33
N GLY A 131 -3.83 -7.77 -0.91
CA GLY A 131 -2.92 -6.65 -1.14
C GLY A 131 -1.50 -7.16 -1.35
N ILE A 132 -0.73 -6.44 -2.13
CA ILE A 132 0.70 -6.71 -2.32
C ILE A 132 1.49 -5.50 -1.82
N GLY A 133 2.58 -5.76 -1.13
CA GLY A 133 3.49 -4.74 -0.62
C GLY A 133 4.90 -5.03 -1.07
N CYS A 134 5.57 -4.01 -1.61
CA CYS A 134 6.94 -4.08 -2.07
C CYS A 134 7.77 -3.03 -1.35
N SER A 135 8.92 -3.41 -0.84
CA SER A 135 9.82 -2.48 -0.15
C SER A 135 11.27 -2.88 -0.38
N GLY A 136 12.13 -1.88 -0.46
CA GLY A 136 13.56 -2.08 -0.68
C GLY A 136 14.17 -1.12 -1.70
N VAL A 137 13.35 -0.34 -2.40
CA VAL A 137 13.89 0.71 -3.28
C VAL A 137 14.58 1.75 -2.40
N PRO A 138 15.80 2.17 -2.76
CA PRO A 138 16.55 3.12 -1.95
C PRO A 138 15.76 4.41 -1.71
N ILE A 139 15.75 4.85 -0.46
CA ILE A 139 15.28 6.20 -0.13
C ILE A 139 16.17 7.18 -0.91
N PRO A 140 15.60 8.20 -1.56
CA PRO A 140 16.41 9.22 -2.21
C PRO A 140 17.46 9.75 -1.24
N ARG A 141 18.68 9.94 -1.73
CA ARG A 141 19.79 10.34 -0.86
C ARG A 141 19.43 11.56 -0.04
N MET A 142 19.32 11.36 1.24
CA MET A 142 19.34 12.46 2.18
C MET A 142 20.79 12.85 2.38
N ARG A 143 21.11 14.07 1.99
CA ARG A 143 22.42 14.66 2.26
C ARG A 143 22.41 15.35 3.60
#